data_3ec1e98e6ffcb0d011894c3ce76160e1
#
_entry.id   3ec1e98e6ffcb0d011894c3ce76160e1
#
_cell.length_a   1.000
_cell.length_b   1.000
_cell.length_c   1.000
_cell.angle_alpha   90.00
_cell.angle_beta   90.00
_cell.angle_gamma   90.00
#
_symmetry.space_group_name_H-M   'P 1'
#
loop_
_entity.id
_entity.type
_entity.pdbx_description
1 polymer ?
#
loop_
_entity_poly.entity_id
_entity_poly.type
_entity_poly.pdbx_seq_one_letter_code
_entity_poly.pdbx_strand_id
1 'polypeptide(L)'
;MDMMLEEELIDLMTFCLQNPNSSDISNNHTRIIEIGGEIYADGGADALENFCFVLKNRIIQEIEKDPTPLLSLWHGLANDWPR
;
A
#
# COMPACT_ATOMS: atom_id res chain seq x y z
N MET A 1 -12.65 -8.94 1.60
CA MET A 1 -11.28 -8.40 1.60
C MET A 1 -10.31 -9.57 1.68
N ASP A 2 -9.32 -9.61 0.83
CA ASP A 2 -8.36 -10.71 0.80
C ASP A 2 -7.26 -10.48 1.82
N MET A 3 -7.21 -11.32 2.85
CA MET A 3 -6.21 -11.21 3.90
C MET A 3 -4.79 -11.44 3.39
N MET A 4 -4.65 -12.24 2.33
CA MET A 4 -3.32 -12.50 1.75
C MET A 4 -2.76 -11.24 1.11
N LEU A 5 -3.59 -10.44 0.45
CA LEU A 5 -3.16 -9.17 -0.12
C LEU A 5 -2.75 -8.17 0.96
N GLU A 6 -3.50 -8.14 2.07
CA GLU A 6 -3.16 -7.28 3.20
C GLU A 6 -1.79 -7.63 3.77
N GLU A 7 -1.55 -8.92 4.01
CA GLU A 7 -0.27 -9.38 4.56
C GLU A 7 0.88 -9.09 3.58
N GLU A 8 0.67 -9.34 2.30
CA GLU A 8 1.69 -9.05 1.29
C GLU A 8 2.04 -7.56 1.28
N LEU A 9 1.02 -6.70 1.32
CA LEU A 9 1.23 -5.25 1.33
C LEU A 9 2.00 -4.80 2.56
N ILE A 10 1.66 -5.36 3.73
CA ILE A 10 2.36 -5.00 4.96
C ILE A 10 3.84 -5.39 4.86
N ASP A 11 4.13 -6.58 4.35
CA ASP A 11 5.51 -7.03 4.18
C ASP A 11 6.28 -6.13 3.21
N LEU A 12 5.67 -5.81 2.06
CA LEU A 12 6.29 -4.96 1.05
C LEU A 12 6.56 -3.55 1.57
N MET A 13 5.57 -2.97 2.23
CA MET A 13 5.69 -1.60 2.74
C MET A 13 6.67 -1.52 3.89
N THR A 14 6.65 -2.50 4.79
CA THR A 14 7.60 -2.57 5.90
C THR A 14 9.03 -2.66 5.36
N PHE A 15 9.25 -3.51 4.37
CA PHE A 15 10.57 -3.63 3.73
C PHE A 15 11.02 -2.29 3.16
N CYS A 16 10.15 -1.61 2.41
CA CYS A 16 10.50 -0.32 1.80
C CYS A 16 10.84 0.74 2.85
N LEU A 17 10.09 0.78 3.94
CA LEU A 17 10.32 1.77 4.99
C LEU A 17 11.60 1.51 5.78
N GLN A 18 11.95 0.23 5.96
CA GLN A 18 13.16 -0.16 6.70
C GLN A 18 14.41 -0.20 5.84
N ASN A 19 14.26 -0.29 4.51
CA ASN A 19 15.38 -0.41 3.58
C ASN A 19 15.24 0.57 2.42
N PRO A 20 15.23 1.89 2.68
CA PRO A 20 14.92 2.88 1.64
C PRO A 20 15.95 2.93 0.51
N ASN A 21 17.15 2.40 0.71
CA ASN A 21 18.21 2.42 -0.30
C ASN A 21 18.41 1.07 -0.99
N SER A 22 17.50 0.10 -0.75
CA SER A 22 17.61 -1.21 -1.35
C SER A 22 17.35 -1.14 -2.86
N SER A 23 18.07 -1.96 -3.63
CA SER A 23 17.85 -2.07 -5.08
C SER A 23 16.50 -2.70 -5.41
N ASP A 24 15.85 -3.35 -4.44
CA ASP A 24 14.55 -4.00 -4.64
C ASP A 24 13.37 -3.03 -4.49
N ILE A 25 13.61 -1.78 -4.10
CA ILE A 25 12.55 -0.80 -3.85
C ILE A 25 11.67 -0.61 -5.09
N SER A 26 12.26 -0.48 -6.28
CA SER A 26 11.49 -0.30 -7.52
C SER A 26 10.55 -1.46 -7.78
N ASN A 27 11.02 -2.69 -7.60
CA ASN A 27 10.20 -3.89 -7.79
C ASN A 27 9.07 -3.94 -6.78
N ASN A 28 9.36 -3.57 -5.54
CA ASN A 28 8.34 -3.55 -4.48
C ASN A 28 7.28 -2.49 -4.75
N HIS A 29 7.67 -1.31 -5.22
CA HIS A 29 6.73 -0.27 -5.61
C HIS A 29 5.81 -0.75 -6.73
N THR A 30 6.37 -1.40 -7.75
CA THR A 30 5.58 -1.95 -8.85
C THR A 30 4.55 -2.93 -8.34
N ARG A 31 4.94 -3.83 -7.45
CA ARG A 31 4.01 -4.81 -6.88
C ARG A 31 2.93 -4.16 -6.03
N ILE A 32 3.28 -3.15 -5.25
CA ILE A 32 2.31 -2.39 -4.44
C ILE A 32 1.26 -1.75 -5.36
N ILE A 33 1.69 -1.15 -6.47
CA ILE A 33 0.77 -0.54 -7.43
C ILE A 33 -0.13 -1.60 -8.07
N GLU A 34 0.42 -2.75 -8.46
CA GLU A 34 -0.35 -3.84 -9.03
C GLU A 34 -1.44 -4.33 -8.07
N ILE A 35 -1.09 -4.51 -6.80
CA ILE A 35 -2.06 -4.94 -5.79
C ILE A 35 -3.15 -3.89 -5.62
N GLY A 36 -2.77 -2.61 -5.60
CA GLY A 36 -3.73 -1.52 -5.53
C GLY A 36 -4.73 -1.57 -6.69
N GLY A 37 -4.24 -1.87 -7.90
CA GLY A 37 -5.11 -2.05 -9.06
C GLY A 37 -6.10 -3.19 -8.90
N GLU A 38 -5.65 -4.30 -8.30
CA GLU A 38 -6.52 -5.44 -8.03
C GLU A 38 -7.60 -5.07 -7.02
N ILE A 39 -7.22 -4.36 -5.96
CA ILE A 39 -8.17 -3.90 -4.94
C ILE A 39 -9.20 -2.96 -5.56
N TYR A 40 -8.74 -2.03 -6.39
CA TYR A 40 -9.63 -1.07 -7.05
C TYR A 40 -10.59 -1.77 -8.00
N ALA A 41 -10.10 -2.75 -8.77
CA ALA A 41 -10.95 -3.50 -9.70
C ALA A 41 -12.02 -4.30 -8.98
N ASP A 42 -11.74 -4.78 -7.77
CA ASP A 42 -12.67 -5.59 -7.00
C ASP A 42 -13.67 -4.73 -6.20
N GLY A 43 -13.22 -3.64 -5.59
CA GLY A 43 -14.04 -2.86 -4.66
C GLY A 43 -14.02 -1.35 -4.87
N GLY A 44 -13.34 -0.84 -5.89
CA GLY A 44 -13.32 0.58 -6.20
C GLY A 44 -12.50 1.41 -5.23
N ALA A 45 -12.68 2.74 -5.29
CA ALA A 45 -11.94 3.68 -4.46
C ALA A 45 -12.19 3.46 -2.97
N ASP A 46 -13.40 3.08 -2.59
CA ASP A 46 -13.73 2.82 -1.19
C ASP A 46 -12.88 1.68 -0.63
N ALA A 47 -12.66 0.62 -1.40
CA ALA A 47 -11.83 -0.50 -0.98
C ALA A 47 -10.37 -0.05 -0.80
N LEU A 48 -9.85 0.78 -1.71
CA LEU A 48 -8.50 1.32 -1.57
C LEU A 48 -8.36 2.17 -0.30
N GLU A 49 -9.34 3.02 -0.01
CA GLU A 49 -9.31 3.84 1.20
C GLU A 49 -9.29 2.97 2.46
N ASN A 50 -10.13 1.93 2.49
CA ASN A 50 -10.16 1.01 3.63
C ASN A 50 -8.82 0.32 3.83
N PHE A 51 -8.21 -0.15 2.73
CA PHE A 51 -6.88 -0.74 2.81
C PHE A 51 -5.85 0.25 3.31
N CYS A 52 -5.87 1.49 2.81
CA CYS A 52 -4.95 2.53 3.27
C CYS A 52 -5.06 2.75 4.78
N PHE A 53 -6.29 2.84 5.28
CA PHE A 53 -6.54 3.05 6.71
C PHE A 53 -5.98 1.90 7.55
N VAL A 54 -6.30 0.67 7.16
CA VAL A 54 -5.85 -0.52 7.88
C VAL A 54 -4.33 -0.64 7.84
N LEU A 55 -3.73 -0.48 6.65
CA LEU A 55 -2.28 -0.59 6.49
C LEU A 55 -1.54 0.47 7.28
N LYS A 56 -2.03 1.70 7.24
CA LYS A 56 -1.40 2.79 7.97
C LYS A 56 -1.38 2.51 9.46
N ASN A 57 -2.53 2.10 10.02
CA ASN A 57 -2.61 1.81 11.44
C ASN A 57 -1.71 0.64 11.84
N ARG A 58 -1.71 -0.44 11.06
CA ARG A 58 -0.90 -1.61 11.39
C ARG A 58 0.59 -1.31 11.30
N ILE A 59 1.02 -0.63 10.24
CA ILE A 59 2.44 -0.35 10.04
C ILE A 59 2.96 0.62 11.10
N ILE A 60 2.19 1.65 11.42
CA ILE A 60 2.59 2.58 12.48
C ILE A 60 2.72 1.85 13.82
N GLN A 61 1.80 0.93 14.13
CA GLN A 61 1.88 0.17 15.36
C GLN A 61 3.06 -0.78 15.41
N GLU A 62 3.43 -1.37 14.27
CA GLU A 62 4.48 -2.39 14.24
C GLU A 62 5.89 -1.82 14.17
N ILE A 63 6.10 -0.77 13.39
CA ILE A 63 7.46 -0.24 13.17
C ILE A 63 7.58 1.26 13.44
N GLU A 64 6.50 1.90 13.87
CA GLU A 64 6.45 3.34 14.21
C GLU A 64 6.90 4.24 13.05
N LYS A 65 6.58 3.83 11.80
CA LYS A 65 6.85 4.61 10.59
C LYS A 65 5.56 4.80 9.81
N ASP A 66 5.41 5.99 9.23
CA ASP A 66 4.21 6.34 8.45
C ASP A 66 4.38 5.87 7.00
N PRO A 67 3.50 4.98 6.50
CA PRO A 67 3.57 4.51 5.12
C PRO A 67 2.90 5.44 4.10
N THR A 68 2.48 6.65 4.49
CA THR A 68 1.80 7.58 3.59
C THR A 68 2.54 7.79 2.27
N PRO A 69 3.87 7.95 2.23
CA PRO A 69 4.57 8.09 0.94
C PRO A 69 4.39 6.91 0.01
N LEU A 70 4.25 5.69 0.55
CA LEU A 70 3.99 4.49 -0.26
C LEU A 70 2.54 4.43 -0.68
N LEU A 71 1.61 4.80 0.19
CA LEU A 71 0.19 4.81 -0.12
C LEU A 71 -0.12 5.82 -1.23
N SER A 72 0.67 6.88 -1.35
CA SER A 72 0.49 7.88 -2.40
C SER A 72 0.73 7.31 -3.80
N LEU A 73 1.37 6.15 -3.92
CA LEU A 73 1.55 5.47 -5.20
C LEU A 73 0.19 5.10 -5.82
N TRP A 74 -0.84 4.95 -5.00
CA TRP A 74 -2.17 4.58 -5.48
C TRP A 74 -3.00 5.76 -5.96
N HIS A 75 -2.54 6.99 -5.79
CA HIS A 75 -3.31 8.19 -6.19
C HIS A 75 -3.60 8.24 -7.69
N GLY A 76 -2.79 7.60 -8.51
CA GLY A 76 -3.00 7.55 -9.95
C GLY A 76 -3.94 6.45 -10.41
N LEU A 77 -4.41 5.58 -9.52
CA LEU A 77 -5.23 4.42 -9.89
C LEU A 77 -6.70 4.77 -10.05
N ALA A 78 -7.17 5.80 -9.36
CA ALA A 78 -8.57 6.20 -9.39
C ALA A 78 -8.66 7.71 -9.54
N ASN A 79 -9.42 8.17 -10.54
CA ASN A 79 -9.56 9.60 -10.80
C ASN A 79 -10.30 10.33 -9.68
N ASP A 80 -11.14 9.63 -8.95
CA ASP A 80 -11.94 10.19 -7.87
C ASP A 80 -11.31 9.93 -6.48
N TRP A 81 -10.04 9.54 -6.46
CA TRP A 81 -9.32 9.30 -5.20
C TRP A 81 -9.20 10.60 -4.41
N PRO A 82 -9.57 10.61 -3.12
CA PRO A 82 -9.43 11.81 -2.29
C PRO A 82 -7.94 12.15 -2.09
N ARG A 83 -7.60 13.41 -2.21
CA ARG A 83 -6.20 13.84 -2.09
C ARG A 83 -6.00 14.83 -0.99
#